data_00c9f9481fa47e0b30ae0ef9dd695983
#
_entry.id   00c9f9481fa47e0b30ae0ef9dd695983
#
_cell.length_a   1.000
_cell.length_b   1.000
_cell.length_c   1.000
_cell.angle_alpha   90.00
_cell.angle_beta   90.00
_cell.angle_gamma   90.00
#
_symmetry.space_group_name_H-M   'P 1'
#
loop_
_entity.id
_entity.type
_entity.pdbx_description
1 polymer ?
#
loop_
_entity_poly.entity_id
_entity_poly.type
_entity_poly.pdbx_seq_one_letter_code
_entity_poly.pdbx_strand_id
1 'polypeptide(L)'
;MIVYNCPLVPYEFFHALKVPFKRIEPGSMEFRKLHPNVCSFCRCAVSSVLPNDVLVWTDSCDSMRRAYDFLNQNRSFHLHIPVKNDELAVQSLSRDLEKLWGFLKAVLHIDMPLSELEKAHRWFTEKLIQLERTMGENLNEAKTIFEQLSNQKWTGSLAKNGRPVLLLGSWTNSELVEIVEKAGGFALNATCSGPYGLIADVQPSQNVFRSIARRILNRKLSCGRFASTRELKMLIERFKPDAIVLHTAKFCDFYHFDEQLLRSLKVPFVTVENDFTNALEQARTRIEALLEGTKSRRQVSFGASYFVGIDSGSTSTKIVVVNNRGDILFEQVCRTGADPKESAKRLMIQATKHLKFDPRESFVVATGYGRDAISFAHERMTELTCHAVGVTHLYPDVKTIIDVGGQDSKVMRIENGKIVDFVMNDKCAAGTGRFLEIVSSILETPLQIMGKESLKAKTQLSISSVCAVFAESEIISLRSKGYSKQEILWAAHNAIARRLGTMYERVKGRPPVVLTGGVALNEGLKRALESLIDVEIIVPKNPVTTGALGAALMGLQQKL
;
A
#
# COMPACT_ATOMS: atom_id res chain seq x y z
N MET A 1 -9.06 -1.48 33.76
CA MET A 1 -9.64 -1.16 32.44
C MET A 1 -9.73 -2.44 31.63
N ILE A 2 -10.79 -2.62 30.83
CA ILE A 2 -10.88 -3.75 29.89
C ILE A 2 -10.17 -3.38 28.59
N VAL A 3 -9.32 -4.27 28.09
CA VAL A 3 -8.56 -4.07 26.84
C VAL A 3 -8.80 -5.25 25.91
N TYR A 4 -9.01 -5.00 24.61
CA TYR A 4 -9.28 -6.04 23.63
C TYR A 4 -8.48 -5.82 22.34
N ASN A 5 -8.15 -6.92 21.63
CA ASN A 5 -7.31 -6.89 20.43
C ASN A 5 -8.11 -6.71 19.12
N CYS A 6 -9.30 -7.26 19.05
CA CYS A 6 -10.08 -7.36 17.84
C CYS A 6 -11.52 -6.89 18.07
N PRO A 7 -12.18 -6.25 17.10
CA PRO A 7 -13.57 -5.81 17.28
C PRO A 7 -14.60 -6.94 17.36
N LEU A 8 -14.17 -8.21 17.23
CA LEU A 8 -15.04 -9.40 17.44
C LEU A 8 -15.28 -9.70 18.93
N VAL A 9 -15.65 -8.67 19.71
CA VAL A 9 -15.88 -8.75 21.15
C VAL A 9 -17.32 -8.33 21.49
N PRO A 10 -17.83 -8.76 22.65
CA PRO A 10 -19.16 -8.37 23.12
C PRO A 10 -19.10 -6.98 23.79
N TYR A 11 -19.19 -5.91 23.01
CA TYR A 11 -19.22 -4.53 23.55
C TYR A 11 -20.32 -4.31 24.57
N GLU A 12 -21.43 -5.03 24.43
CA GLU A 12 -22.56 -5.02 25.35
C GLU A 12 -22.14 -5.35 26.78
N PHE A 13 -21.15 -6.25 26.97
CA PHE A 13 -20.61 -6.60 28.29
C PHE A 13 -19.92 -5.40 28.94
N PHE A 14 -19.12 -4.69 28.15
CA PHE A 14 -18.35 -3.55 28.63
C PHE A 14 -19.27 -2.40 29.04
N HIS A 15 -20.32 -2.17 28.25
CA HIS A 15 -21.35 -1.17 28.56
C HIS A 15 -22.20 -1.57 29.80
N ALA A 16 -22.61 -2.83 29.90
CA ALA A 16 -23.38 -3.33 31.05
C ALA A 16 -22.57 -3.22 32.35
N LEU A 17 -21.29 -3.57 32.33
CA LEU A 17 -20.40 -3.49 33.49
C LEU A 17 -20.02 -2.06 33.87
N LYS A 18 -20.28 -1.07 33.00
CA LYS A 18 -19.93 0.36 33.20
C LYS A 18 -18.44 0.59 33.50
N VAL A 19 -17.59 -0.23 32.91
CA VAL A 19 -16.13 -0.17 33.10
C VAL A 19 -15.47 0.42 31.87
N PRO A 20 -14.46 1.30 32.02
CA PRO A 20 -13.68 1.79 30.89
C PRO A 20 -13.06 0.66 30.08
N PHE A 21 -13.21 0.74 28.77
CA PHE A 21 -12.65 -0.25 27.85
C PHE A 21 -12.01 0.44 26.64
N LYS A 22 -11.03 -0.21 26.03
CA LYS A 22 -10.41 0.28 24.78
C LYS A 22 -9.90 -0.88 23.94
N ARG A 23 -9.84 -0.64 22.63
CA ARG A 23 -9.09 -1.50 21.73
C ARG A 23 -7.60 -1.23 21.87
N ILE A 24 -6.79 -2.29 21.76
CA ILE A 24 -5.34 -2.14 21.66
C ILE A 24 -5.02 -1.47 20.32
N GLU A 25 -4.26 -0.38 20.40
CA GLU A 25 -3.64 0.23 19.24
C GLU A 25 -2.19 -0.25 19.14
N PRO A 26 -1.70 -0.60 17.94
CA PRO A 26 -0.32 -1.01 17.78
C PRO A 26 0.60 0.18 18.09
N GLY A 27 1.49 -0.01 19.07
CA GLY A 27 2.54 0.96 19.39
C GLY A 27 3.69 0.90 18.37
N SER A 28 4.62 1.87 18.46
CA SER A 28 5.82 1.92 17.63
C SER A 28 6.89 0.87 18.00
N MET A 29 6.74 0.20 19.14
CA MET A 29 7.68 -0.81 19.60
C MET A 29 7.14 -2.22 19.39
N GLU A 30 7.98 -3.09 18.83
CA GLU A 30 7.65 -4.49 18.62
C GLU A 30 7.98 -5.34 19.86
N PHE A 31 7.15 -6.33 20.13
CA PHE A 31 7.41 -7.32 21.19
C PHE A 31 8.47 -8.32 20.73
N ARG A 32 9.69 -8.17 21.22
CA ARG A 32 10.88 -8.90 20.75
C ARG A 32 10.85 -10.42 20.97
N LYS A 33 9.99 -10.93 21.86
CA LYS A 33 9.85 -12.38 22.12
C LYS A 33 9.03 -13.09 21.05
N LEU A 34 8.26 -12.37 20.22
CA LEU A 34 7.56 -12.93 19.09
C LEU A 34 8.49 -12.98 17.86
N HIS A 35 8.38 -14.07 17.10
CA HIS A 35 9.18 -14.25 15.89
C HIS A 35 8.97 -13.09 14.90
N PRO A 36 10.02 -12.58 14.22
CA PRO A 36 9.93 -11.45 13.29
C PRO A 36 8.91 -11.64 12.16
N ASN A 37 8.61 -12.87 11.77
CA ASN A 37 7.64 -13.21 10.72
C ASN A 37 6.18 -13.30 11.21
N VAL A 38 5.92 -13.02 12.49
CA VAL A 38 4.56 -12.87 12.99
C VAL A 38 4.02 -11.52 12.53
N CYS A 39 2.72 -11.45 12.25
CA CYS A 39 2.03 -10.23 11.83
C CYS A 39 2.45 -9.01 12.65
N SER A 40 2.85 -7.93 11.99
CA SER A 40 3.37 -6.70 12.62
C SER A 40 2.34 -6.07 13.57
N PHE A 41 1.05 -6.08 13.22
CA PHE A 41 0.00 -5.63 14.11
C PHE A 41 0.02 -6.39 15.45
N CYS A 42 0.15 -7.71 15.39
CA CYS A 42 0.17 -8.57 16.57
C CYS A 42 1.38 -8.26 17.47
N ARG A 43 2.58 -8.13 16.87
CA ARG A 43 3.81 -7.81 17.61
C ARG A 43 3.72 -6.45 18.31
N CYS A 44 3.21 -5.45 17.64
CA CYS A 44 3.02 -4.11 18.21
C CYS A 44 1.87 -4.08 19.24
N ALA A 45 0.79 -4.83 19.03
CA ALA A 45 -0.34 -4.88 19.95
C ALA A 45 0.04 -5.50 21.32
N VAL A 46 0.80 -6.60 21.33
CA VAL A 46 1.24 -7.25 22.57
C VAL A 46 2.13 -6.34 23.42
N SER A 47 2.99 -5.52 22.78
CA SER A 47 3.85 -4.57 23.49
C SER A 47 3.08 -3.43 24.18
N SER A 48 1.85 -3.19 23.77
CA SER A 48 1.01 -2.11 24.30
C SER A 48 0.12 -2.53 25.48
N VAL A 49 0.19 -3.81 25.90
CA VAL A 49 -0.57 -4.34 27.03
C VAL A 49 0.11 -3.98 28.35
N LEU A 50 -0.66 -3.43 29.29
CA LEU A 50 -0.16 -3.08 30.62
C LEU A 50 -0.43 -4.22 31.62
N PRO A 51 0.42 -4.39 32.66
CA PRO A 51 0.29 -5.48 33.64
C PRO A 51 -1.05 -5.56 34.38
N ASN A 52 -1.71 -4.42 34.58
CA ASN A 52 -2.98 -4.32 35.30
C ASN A 52 -4.23 -4.36 34.41
N ASP A 53 -4.07 -4.48 33.11
CA ASP A 53 -5.20 -4.58 32.20
C ASP A 53 -5.93 -5.91 32.34
N VAL A 54 -7.25 -5.88 32.18
CA VAL A 54 -8.10 -7.07 32.03
C VAL A 54 -8.29 -7.28 30.53
N LEU A 55 -7.82 -8.40 30.02
CA LEU A 55 -7.76 -8.64 28.59
C LEU A 55 -8.89 -9.55 28.11
N VAL A 56 -9.58 -9.11 27.07
CA VAL A 56 -10.45 -9.96 26.23
C VAL A 56 -9.74 -10.18 24.91
N TRP A 57 -9.08 -11.32 24.80
CA TRP A 57 -8.26 -11.65 23.66
C TRP A 57 -8.94 -12.62 22.74
N THR A 58 -9.16 -12.24 21.49
CA THR A 58 -9.77 -13.10 20.48
C THR A 58 -8.69 -13.80 19.63
N ASP A 59 -8.94 -15.02 19.26
CA ASP A 59 -8.12 -15.80 18.32
C ASP A 59 -8.53 -15.58 16.85
N SER A 60 -8.78 -14.34 16.51
CA SER A 60 -9.23 -13.97 15.16
C SER A 60 -8.26 -14.40 14.04
N CYS A 61 -6.99 -14.67 14.35
CA CYS A 61 -6.00 -15.29 13.45
C CYS A 61 -4.93 -16.05 14.25
N ASP A 62 -4.12 -16.85 13.56
CA ASP A 62 -3.07 -17.67 14.20
C ASP A 62 -2.01 -16.81 14.90
N SER A 63 -1.66 -15.65 14.36
CA SER A 63 -0.76 -14.70 15.02
C SER A 63 -1.32 -14.23 16.37
N MET A 64 -2.63 -13.90 16.44
CA MET A 64 -3.29 -13.50 17.68
C MET A 64 -3.42 -14.65 18.67
N ARG A 65 -3.65 -15.88 18.19
CA ARG A 65 -3.68 -17.08 19.02
C ARG A 65 -2.32 -17.30 19.69
N ARG A 66 -1.22 -17.23 18.92
CA ARG A 66 0.14 -17.37 19.46
C ARG A 66 0.53 -16.26 20.41
N ALA A 67 0.08 -15.05 20.15
CA ALA A 67 0.35 -13.92 21.03
C ALA A 67 -0.26 -14.09 22.44
N TYR A 68 -1.39 -14.79 22.53
CA TYR A 68 -2.04 -15.05 23.82
C TYR A 68 -1.14 -15.81 24.81
N ASP A 69 -0.27 -16.67 24.32
CA ASP A 69 0.67 -17.46 25.15
C ASP A 69 1.66 -16.55 25.94
N PHE A 70 1.85 -15.30 25.51
CA PHE A 70 2.73 -14.31 26.16
C PHE A 70 2.00 -13.34 27.09
N LEU A 71 0.69 -13.48 27.25
CA LEU A 71 -0.13 -12.61 28.09
C LEU A 71 -0.28 -13.19 29.51
N ASN A 72 -0.64 -12.32 30.46
CA ASN A 72 -0.95 -12.75 31.82
C ASN A 72 -2.28 -13.52 31.89
N GLN A 73 -2.20 -14.82 32.00
CA GLN A 73 -3.36 -15.74 31.98
C GLN A 73 -4.37 -15.45 33.10
N ASN A 74 -3.94 -14.94 34.27
CA ASN A 74 -4.84 -14.66 35.40
C ASN A 74 -5.74 -13.45 35.17
N ARG A 75 -5.41 -12.57 34.23
CA ARG A 75 -6.18 -11.36 33.90
C ARG A 75 -6.62 -11.32 32.45
N SER A 76 -6.56 -12.43 31.76
CA SER A 76 -6.92 -12.51 30.33
C SER A 76 -7.88 -13.64 30.08
N PHE A 77 -8.86 -13.39 29.22
CA PHE A 77 -9.80 -14.37 28.72
C PHE A 77 -9.57 -14.56 27.21
N HIS A 78 -9.37 -15.81 26.83
CA HIS A 78 -9.25 -16.20 25.43
C HIS A 78 -10.63 -16.51 24.85
N LEU A 79 -11.15 -15.60 24.04
CA LEU A 79 -12.42 -15.76 23.36
C LEU A 79 -12.21 -16.39 21.98
N HIS A 80 -12.65 -17.63 21.86
CA HIS A 80 -12.61 -18.34 20.59
C HIS A 80 -13.71 -17.85 19.65
N ILE A 81 -13.35 -17.42 18.44
CA ILE A 81 -14.29 -16.98 17.42
C ILE A 81 -14.40 -18.06 16.33
N PRO A 82 -15.54 -18.75 16.19
CA PRO A 82 -15.75 -19.73 15.13
C PRO A 82 -15.57 -19.14 13.73
N VAL A 83 -15.03 -19.93 12.80
CA VAL A 83 -14.87 -19.51 11.39
C VAL A 83 -16.19 -19.59 10.63
N LYS A 84 -17.02 -20.60 10.97
CA LYS A 84 -18.35 -20.78 10.37
C LYS A 84 -19.41 -19.92 11.06
N ASN A 85 -20.45 -19.62 10.33
CA ASN A 85 -21.62 -18.90 10.82
C ASN A 85 -22.84 -19.82 10.70
N ASP A 86 -22.80 -20.96 11.39
CA ASP A 86 -23.90 -21.90 11.52
C ASP A 86 -24.42 -21.96 12.97
N GLU A 87 -25.47 -22.67 13.22
CA GLU A 87 -26.12 -22.72 14.53
C GLU A 87 -25.22 -23.37 15.60
N LEU A 88 -24.32 -24.29 15.20
CA LEU A 88 -23.35 -24.89 16.13
C LEU A 88 -22.29 -23.87 16.54
N ALA A 89 -21.84 -23.02 15.61
CA ALA A 89 -20.93 -21.92 15.88
C ALA A 89 -21.57 -20.89 16.84
N VAL A 90 -22.83 -20.53 16.61
CA VAL A 90 -23.60 -19.65 17.52
C VAL A 90 -23.71 -20.25 18.92
N GLN A 91 -24.01 -21.54 19.02
CA GLN A 91 -24.14 -22.23 20.30
C GLN A 91 -22.80 -22.30 21.04
N SER A 92 -21.71 -22.59 20.33
CA SER A 92 -20.36 -22.65 20.90
C SER A 92 -19.93 -21.27 21.42
N LEU A 93 -20.05 -20.24 20.59
CA LEU A 93 -19.69 -18.88 20.98
C LEU A 93 -20.57 -18.37 22.13
N SER A 94 -21.86 -18.69 22.13
CA SER A 94 -22.78 -18.32 23.23
C SER A 94 -22.32 -18.85 24.59
N ARG A 95 -21.85 -20.11 24.66
CA ARG A 95 -21.29 -20.69 25.89
C ARG A 95 -19.99 -19.99 26.33
N ASP A 96 -19.12 -19.63 25.37
CA ASP A 96 -17.87 -18.95 25.71
C ASP A 96 -18.13 -17.50 26.14
N LEU A 97 -19.17 -16.85 25.59
CA LEU A 97 -19.63 -15.53 26.06
C LEU A 97 -20.17 -15.60 27.49
N GLU A 98 -20.91 -16.64 27.86
CA GLU A 98 -21.39 -16.84 29.23
C GLU A 98 -20.22 -17.02 30.22
N LYS A 99 -19.19 -17.80 29.85
CA LYS A 99 -17.96 -17.93 30.64
C LYS A 99 -17.20 -16.58 30.75
N LEU A 100 -17.10 -15.83 29.64
CA LEU A 100 -16.46 -14.52 29.64
C LEU A 100 -17.20 -13.54 30.55
N TRP A 101 -18.55 -13.55 30.56
CA TRP A 101 -19.33 -12.72 31.45
C TRP A 101 -19.03 -13.03 32.92
N GLY A 102 -18.98 -14.30 33.30
CA GLY A 102 -18.58 -14.75 34.63
C GLY A 102 -17.15 -14.34 35.00
N PHE A 103 -16.20 -14.52 34.10
CA PHE A 103 -14.81 -14.12 34.28
C PHE A 103 -14.66 -12.60 34.52
N LEU A 104 -15.32 -11.77 33.71
CA LEU A 104 -15.23 -10.31 33.86
C LEU A 104 -15.81 -9.85 35.19
N LYS A 105 -16.94 -10.40 35.64
CA LYS A 105 -17.52 -10.09 36.94
C LYS A 105 -16.57 -10.47 38.08
N ALA A 106 -15.96 -11.65 38.01
CA ALA A 106 -15.04 -12.13 39.04
C ALA A 106 -13.75 -11.29 39.11
N VAL A 107 -13.08 -11.04 37.97
CA VAL A 107 -11.79 -10.34 37.93
C VAL A 107 -11.89 -8.84 38.22
N LEU A 108 -13.08 -8.26 37.98
CA LEU A 108 -13.40 -6.86 38.27
C LEU A 108 -14.07 -6.66 39.61
N HIS A 109 -14.42 -7.74 40.32
CA HIS A 109 -15.17 -7.72 41.58
C HIS A 109 -16.52 -6.96 41.48
N ILE A 110 -17.24 -7.21 40.37
CA ILE A 110 -18.54 -6.57 40.10
C ILE A 110 -19.63 -7.62 40.12
N ASP A 111 -20.66 -7.42 40.97
CA ASP A 111 -21.89 -8.20 40.89
C ASP A 111 -22.91 -7.46 40.01
N MET A 112 -23.15 -7.97 38.81
CA MET A 112 -24.04 -7.37 37.81
C MET A 112 -25.10 -8.39 37.39
N PRO A 113 -26.38 -8.08 37.55
CA PRO A 113 -27.47 -8.99 37.16
C PRO A 113 -27.55 -9.09 35.62
N LEU A 114 -28.06 -10.21 35.15
CA LEU A 114 -28.24 -10.47 33.71
C LEU A 114 -29.18 -9.47 33.03
N SER A 115 -30.16 -8.95 33.77
CA SER A 115 -31.08 -7.92 33.28
C SER A 115 -30.39 -6.63 32.80
N GLU A 116 -29.27 -6.26 33.41
CA GLU A 116 -28.47 -5.11 32.95
C GLU A 116 -27.75 -5.40 31.62
N LEU A 117 -27.28 -6.64 31.44
CA LEU A 117 -26.74 -7.06 30.15
C LEU A 117 -27.82 -7.05 29.04
N GLU A 118 -29.03 -7.49 29.36
CA GLU A 118 -30.14 -7.44 28.39
C GLU A 118 -30.52 -6.01 28.01
N LYS A 119 -30.49 -5.08 28.97
CA LYS A 119 -30.71 -3.64 28.71
C LYS A 119 -29.62 -3.08 27.81
N ALA A 120 -28.35 -3.38 28.12
CA ALA A 120 -27.22 -2.93 27.35
C ALA A 120 -27.24 -3.51 25.91
N HIS A 121 -27.67 -4.77 25.75
CA HIS A 121 -27.79 -5.39 24.43
C HIS A 121 -28.89 -4.73 23.59
N ARG A 122 -30.07 -4.42 24.18
CA ARG A 122 -31.13 -3.67 23.47
C ARG A 122 -30.64 -2.30 23.01
N TRP A 123 -30.07 -1.53 23.94
CA TRP A 123 -29.50 -0.21 23.63
C TRP A 123 -28.43 -0.28 22.53
N PHE A 124 -27.48 -1.24 22.62
CA PHE A 124 -26.43 -1.42 21.65
C PHE A 124 -26.99 -1.75 20.26
N THR A 125 -28.01 -2.60 20.20
CA THR A 125 -28.68 -2.99 18.95
C THR A 125 -29.39 -1.80 18.29
N GLU A 126 -30.12 -0.99 19.06
CA GLU A 126 -30.76 0.23 18.56
C GLU A 126 -29.75 1.22 17.99
N LYS A 127 -28.61 1.40 18.69
CA LYS A 127 -27.52 2.25 18.26
C LYS A 127 -26.81 1.73 17.01
N LEU A 128 -26.66 0.42 16.84
CA LEU A 128 -26.11 -0.17 15.60
C LEU A 128 -27.01 0.11 14.39
N ILE A 129 -28.32 -0.03 14.54
CA ILE A 129 -29.29 0.28 13.48
C ILE A 129 -29.24 1.78 13.13
N GLN A 130 -29.13 2.64 14.14
CA GLN A 130 -28.96 4.08 13.94
C GLN A 130 -27.65 4.39 13.23
N LEU A 131 -26.54 3.77 13.63
CA LEU A 131 -25.23 3.92 12.99
C LEU A 131 -25.30 3.57 11.50
N GLU A 132 -25.88 2.43 11.17
CA GLU A 132 -25.98 1.99 9.77
C GLU A 132 -26.75 2.98 8.90
N ARG A 133 -27.83 3.55 9.41
CA ARG A 133 -28.62 4.57 8.71
C ARG A 133 -27.85 5.87 8.54
N THR A 134 -27.27 6.39 9.62
CA THR A 134 -26.58 7.70 9.61
C THR A 134 -25.28 7.70 8.80
N MET A 135 -24.63 6.55 8.61
CA MET A 135 -23.43 6.46 7.75
C MET A 135 -23.69 6.82 6.29
N GLY A 136 -24.92 6.69 5.80
CA GLY A 136 -25.32 7.14 4.47
C GLY A 136 -25.67 8.63 4.41
N GLU A 137 -26.19 9.19 5.51
CA GLU A 137 -26.88 10.47 5.57
C GLU A 137 -26.10 11.56 6.31
N ASN A 138 -25.58 11.24 7.51
CA ASN A 138 -24.93 12.20 8.41
C ASN A 138 -23.69 11.60 9.10
N LEU A 139 -22.52 11.85 8.56
CA LEU A 139 -21.26 11.29 9.06
C LEU A 139 -20.85 11.81 10.45
N ASN A 140 -21.26 13.02 10.85
CA ASN A 140 -20.96 13.55 12.19
C ASN A 140 -21.79 12.82 13.26
N GLU A 141 -23.06 12.52 12.99
CA GLU A 141 -23.89 11.71 13.87
C GLU A 141 -23.39 10.27 13.91
N ALA A 142 -23.03 9.69 12.75
CA ALA A 142 -22.45 8.36 12.67
C ALA A 142 -21.16 8.26 13.50
N LYS A 143 -20.28 9.26 13.45
CA LYS A 143 -19.07 9.36 14.28
C LYS A 143 -19.42 9.29 15.76
N THR A 144 -20.35 10.13 16.20
CA THR A 144 -20.75 10.18 17.62
C THR A 144 -21.25 8.81 18.09
N ILE A 145 -22.10 8.15 17.29
CA ILE A 145 -22.63 6.83 17.63
C ILE A 145 -21.52 5.78 17.65
N PHE A 146 -20.64 5.78 16.66
CA PHE A 146 -19.52 4.84 16.59
C PHE A 146 -18.60 4.95 17.81
N GLU A 147 -18.21 6.18 18.17
CA GLU A 147 -17.35 6.45 19.33
C GLU A 147 -18.02 6.03 20.64
N GLN A 148 -19.34 6.24 20.78
CA GLN A 148 -20.12 5.75 21.93
C GLN A 148 -20.13 4.22 22.03
N LEU A 149 -20.33 3.53 20.90
CA LEU A 149 -20.45 2.06 20.88
C LEU A 149 -19.12 1.35 21.13
N SER A 150 -18.04 1.83 20.50
CA SER A 150 -16.76 1.14 20.44
C SER A 150 -15.68 1.71 21.37
N ASN A 151 -15.89 2.92 21.87
CA ASN A 151 -14.87 3.74 22.54
C ASN A 151 -13.57 3.86 21.72
N GLN A 152 -13.70 3.89 20.39
CA GLN A 152 -12.61 4.11 19.45
C GLN A 152 -12.81 5.46 18.76
N LYS A 153 -11.73 6.12 18.40
CA LYS A 153 -11.77 7.33 17.57
C LYS A 153 -12.27 6.98 16.17
N TRP A 154 -13.06 7.86 15.61
CA TRP A 154 -13.46 7.75 14.23
C TRP A 154 -12.25 7.85 13.29
N THR A 155 -12.14 6.90 12.37
CA THR A 155 -11.11 6.85 11.33
C THR A 155 -11.79 6.75 9.97
N GLY A 156 -12.09 7.89 9.37
CA GLY A 156 -12.73 8.06 8.06
C GLY A 156 -12.98 9.52 7.78
N SER A 157 -13.20 9.89 6.54
CA SER A 157 -13.54 11.27 6.18
C SER A 157 -14.92 11.66 6.73
N LEU A 158 -15.04 12.86 7.24
CA LEU A 158 -16.30 13.42 7.74
C LEU A 158 -17.04 14.25 6.67
N ALA A 159 -16.32 14.70 5.65
CA ALA A 159 -16.88 15.41 4.51
C ALA A 159 -16.75 14.57 3.24
N LYS A 160 -17.82 14.53 2.45
CA LYS A 160 -17.82 13.82 1.14
C LYS A 160 -17.20 14.69 0.04
N ASN A 161 -16.10 15.36 0.36
CA ASN A 161 -15.36 16.20 -0.57
C ASN A 161 -14.34 15.39 -1.34
N GLY A 162 -14.47 15.34 -2.65
CA GLY A 162 -13.56 14.56 -3.50
C GLY A 162 -14.18 13.23 -3.94
N ARG A 163 -13.32 12.26 -4.28
CA ARG A 163 -13.73 10.99 -4.83
C ARG A 163 -13.86 9.92 -3.76
N PRO A 164 -14.87 9.04 -3.85
CA PRO A 164 -15.05 7.96 -2.89
C PRO A 164 -13.92 6.93 -3.00
N VAL A 165 -13.17 6.77 -1.92
CA VAL A 165 -12.10 5.78 -1.78
C VAL A 165 -12.47 4.80 -0.68
N LEU A 166 -12.63 3.54 -1.04
CA LEU A 166 -12.95 2.48 -0.09
C LEU A 166 -11.65 1.94 0.53
N LEU A 167 -11.51 2.11 1.84
CA LEU A 167 -10.42 1.51 2.60
C LEU A 167 -10.86 0.12 3.07
N LEU A 168 -10.12 -0.91 2.69
CA LEU A 168 -10.32 -2.30 3.09
C LEU A 168 -9.08 -2.81 3.84
N GLY A 169 -9.25 -3.90 4.57
CA GLY A 169 -8.13 -4.64 5.12
C GLY A 169 -7.96 -4.53 6.64
N SER A 170 -6.72 -4.52 7.11
CA SER A 170 -6.35 -4.55 8.52
C SER A 170 -6.61 -3.22 9.23
N TRP A 171 -6.26 -3.16 10.51
CA TRP A 171 -6.36 -1.95 11.33
C TRP A 171 -5.73 -0.72 10.64
N THR A 172 -6.45 0.39 10.65
CA THR A 172 -6.08 1.66 10.01
C THR A 172 -6.16 2.80 11.01
N ASN A 173 -5.20 3.73 10.94
CA ASN A 173 -5.15 4.97 11.70
C ASN A 173 -5.65 6.18 10.88
N SER A 174 -5.69 7.35 11.51
CA SER A 174 -6.06 8.61 10.87
C SER A 174 -5.09 9.04 9.77
N GLU A 175 -3.80 8.68 9.89
CA GLU A 175 -2.76 9.08 8.93
C GLU A 175 -3.05 8.59 7.50
N LEU A 176 -3.52 7.34 7.35
CA LEU A 176 -3.90 6.81 6.04
C LEU A 176 -5.11 7.57 5.46
N VAL A 177 -6.07 7.95 6.30
CA VAL A 177 -7.22 8.76 5.90
C VAL A 177 -6.76 10.13 5.40
N GLU A 178 -5.87 10.80 6.13
CA GLU A 178 -5.29 12.09 5.72
C GLU A 178 -4.56 12.01 4.38
N ILE A 179 -3.82 10.91 4.13
CA ILE A 179 -3.16 10.69 2.83
C ILE A 179 -4.19 10.66 1.70
N VAL A 180 -5.30 9.93 1.89
CA VAL A 180 -6.38 9.85 0.90
C VAL A 180 -7.02 11.24 0.67
N GLU A 181 -7.29 11.99 1.73
CA GLU A 181 -7.88 13.33 1.64
C GLU A 181 -6.96 14.33 0.93
N LYS A 182 -5.67 14.35 1.29
CA LYS A 182 -4.65 15.17 0.62
C LYS A 182 -4.50 14.83 -0.86
N ALA A 183 -4.71 13.56 -1.23
CA ALA A 183 -4.73 13.13 -2.63
C ALA A 183 -6.03 13.46 -3.38
N GLY A 184 -7.01 14.10 -2.71
CA GLY A 184 -8.29 14.53 -3.30
C GLY A 184 -9.39 13.48 -3.28
N GLY A 185 -9.27 12.47 -2.43
CA GLY A 185 -10.32 11.48 -2.14
C GLY A 185 -11.06 11.79 -0.84
N PHE A 186 -12.16 11.07 -0.57
CA PHE A 186 -12.71 10.93 0.77
C PHE A 186 -12.77 9.44 1.15
N ALA A 187 -12.30 9.14 2.35
CA ALA A 187 -12.09 7.78 2.81
C ALA A 187 -13.34 7.17 3.43
N LEU A 188 -13.86 6.11 2.81
CA LEU A 188 -14.90 5.23 3.33
C LEU A 188 -14.20 4.08 4.06
N ASN A 189 -14.06 4.17 5.38
CA ASN A 189 -13.28 3.20 6.14
C ASN A 189 -14.08 1.93 6.44
N ALA A 190 -13.81 0.92 5.64
CA ALA A 190 -14.31 -0.43 5.77
C ALA A 190 -13.22 -1.43 6.25
N THR A 191 -12.18 -0.95 6.92
CA THR A 191 -11.18 -1.79 7.59
C THR A 191 -11.71 -2.30 8.93
N CYS A 192 -10.97 -3.21 9.57
CA CYS A 192 -11.38 -3.75 10.88
C CYS A 192 -11.38 -2.71 12.03
N SER A 193 -10.85 -1.50 11.83
CA SER A 193 -10.92 -0.38 12.77
C SER A 193 -12.01 0.64 12.40
N GLY A 194 -12.64 0.48 11.25
CA GLY A 194 -13.65 1.40 10.76
C GLY A 194 -15.06 1.10 11.28
N PRO A 195 -15.98 2.06 11.10
CA PRO A 195 -17.35 1.95 11.59
C PRO A 195 -18.13 0.80 10.96
N TYR A 196 -17.83 0.48 9.70
CA TYR A 196 -18.42 -0.67 9.03
C TYR A 196 -18.08 -2.00 9.73
N GLY A 197 -16.96 -2.08 10.46
CA GLY A 197 -16.56 -3.23 11.26
C GLY A 197 -17.50 -3.55 12.42
N LEU A 198 -18.38 -2.64 12.85
CA LEU A 198 -19.38 -2.86 13.89
C LEU A 198 -20.72 -3.32 13.33
N ILE A 199 -21.08 -2.95 12.10
CA ILE A 199 -22.39 -3.21 11.52
C ILE A 199 -22.60 -4.71 11.34
N ALA A 200 -23.72 -5.21 11.84
CA ALA A 200 -24.10 -6.62 11.81
C ALA A 200 -25.61 -6.78 11.71
N ASP A 201 -26.07 -7.87 11.12
CA ASP A 201 -27.47 -8.24 11.18
C ASP A 201 -27.77 -8.79 12.58
N VAL A 202 -28.64 -8.12 13.30
CA VAL A 202 -29.03 -8.52 14.65
C VAL A 202 -30.36 -9.29 14.58
N GLN A 203 -30.30 -10.56 15.00
CA GLN A 203 -31.49 -11.40 15.13
C GLN A 203 -31.83 -11.57 16.62
N PRO A 204 -32.99 -11.14 17.07
CA PRO A 204 -33.42 -11.32 18.46
C PRO A 204 -33.46 -12.80 18.85
N SER A 205 -33.09 -13.09 20.09
CA SER A 205 -33.20 -14.42 20.69
C SER A 205 -33.66 -14.24 22.16
N GLN A 206 -34.35 -15.22 22.70
CA GLN A 206 -34.71 -15.25 24.13
C GLN A 206 -33.47 -15.29 25.03
N ASN A 207 -32.37 -15.85 24.55
CA ASN A 207 -31.08 -15.88 25.27
C ASN A 207 -30.16 -14.77 24.76
N VAL A 208 -29.78 -13.84 25.64
CA VAL A 208 -28.97 -12.67 25.33
C VAL A 208 -27.57 -13.06 24.80
N PHE A 209 -26.93 -14.09 25.35
CA PHE A 209 -25.61 -14.55 24.87
C PHE A 209 -25.70 -15.11 23.45
N ARG A 210 -26.78 -15.81 23.11
CA ARG A 210 -27.04 -16.32 21.77
C ARG A 210 -27.31 -15.19 20.77
N SER A 211 -28.03 -14.14 21.20
CA SER A 211 -28.23 -12.94 20.39
C SER A 211 -26.92 -12.21 20.11
N ILE A 212 -26.06 -12.04 21.11
CA ILE A 212 -24.74 -11.40 20.98
C ILE A 212 -23.82 -12.27 20.09
N ALA A 213 -23.83 -13.61 20.26
CA ALA A 213 -23.06 -14.52 19.42
C ALA A 213 -23.45 -14.39 17.93
N ARG A 214 -24.75 -14.36 17.63
CA ARG A 214 -25.25 -14.14 16.27
C ARG A 214 -24.79 -12.81 15.71
N ARG A 215 -24.86 -11.71 16.48
CA ARG A 215 -24.36 -10.40 16.06
C ARG A 215 -22.86 -10.45 15.72
N ILE A 216 -22.05 -11.09 16.56
CA ILE A 216 -20.61 -11.21 16.31
C ILE A 216 -20.31 -11.98 15.02
N LEU A 217 -21.05 -13.06 14.74
CA LEU A 217 -20.87 -13.90 13.58
C LEU A 217 -21.51 -13.35 12.30
N ASN A 218 -22.58 -12.54 12.41
CA ASN A 218 -23.31 -11.97 11.27
C ASN A 218 -22.86 -10.55 10.89
N ARG A 219 -21.61 -10.23 11.08
CA ARG A 219 -21.08 -8.92 10.66
C ARG A 219 -21.16 -8.75 9.16
N LYS A 220 -21.55 -7.54 8.74
CA LYS A 220 -21.62 -7.14 7.33
C LYS A 220 -20.25 -6.83 6.72
N LEU A 221 -19.20 -6.89 7.50
CA LEU A 221 -17.84 -6.63 7.07
C LEU A 221 -16.89 -7.73 7.42
N SER A 222 -16.14 -8.03 6.42
CA SER A 222 -15.13 -9.03 6.44
C SER A 222 -13.87 -8.58 7.21
N CYS A 223 -13.61 -9.18 8.33
CA CYS A 223 -12.25 -9.62 8.58
C CYS A 223 -11.84 -10.55 7.42
N GLY A 224 -10.61 -10.48 6.90
CA GLY A 224 -10.14 -11.39 5.84
C GLY A 224 -10.38 -12.87 6.14
N ARG A 225 -10.61 -13.22 7.42
CA ARG A 225 -11.05 -14.55 7.87
C ARG A 225 -12.47 -14.94 7.41
N PHE A 226 -13.33 -13.94 7.18
CA PHE A 226 -14.75 -14.13 6.83
C PHE A 226 -15.10 -13.52 5.47
N ALA A 227 -14.10 -12.93 4.79
CA ALA A 227 -14.33 -12.26 3.53
C ALA A 227 -14.85 -13.24 2.48
N SER A 228 -16.00 -12.93 1.94
CA SER A 228 -16.51 -13.59 0.76
C SER A 228 -16.55 -12.63 -0.43
N THR A 229 -16.40 -13.17 -1.63
CA THR A 229 -16.61 -12.42 -2.88
C THR A 229 -17.93 -11.67 -2.91
N ARG A 230 -18.95 -12.23 -2.27
CA ARG A 230 -20.30 -11.66 -2.20
C ARG A 230 -20.32 -10.36 -1.39
N GLU A 231 -19.72 -10.37 -0.20
CA GLU A 231 -19.71 -9.20 0.70
C GLU A 231 -18.91 -8.05 0.10
N LEU A 232 -17.77 -8.36 -0.50
CA LEU A 232 -16.95 -7.35 -1.17
C LEU A 232 -17.68 -6.71 -2.36
N LYS A 233 -18.38 -7.51 -3.18
CA LYS A 233 -19.24 -7.00 -4.26
C LYS A 233 -20.35 -6.11 -3.72
N MET A 234 -21.04 -6.51 -2.64
CA MET A 234 -22.08 -5.71 -2.00
C MET A 234 -21.57 -4.36 -1.50
N LEU A 235 -20.35 -4.32 -0.93
CA LEU A 235 -19.73 -3.06 -0.51
C LEU A 235 -19.42 -2.15 -1.71
N ILE A 236 -18.88 -2.71 -2.79
CA ILE A 236 -18.58 -1.95 -4.01
C ILE A 236 -19.86 -1.43 -4.67
N GLU A 237 -20.91 -2.25 -4.76
CA GLU A 237 -22.20 -1.83 -5.30
C GLU A 237 -22.86 -0.73 -4.45
N ARG A 238 -22.74 -0.84 -3.12
CA ARG A 238 -23.28 0.14 -2.17
C ARG A 238 -22.57 1.48 -2.23
N PHE A 239 -21.22 1.46 -2.24
CA PHE A 239 -20.41 2.67 -2.12
C PHE A 239 -19.95 3.25 -3.45
N LYS A 240 -19.97 2.45 -4.51
CA LYS A 240 -19.51 2.84 -5.85
C LYS A 240 -18.20 3.61 -5.80
N PRO A 241 -17.14 3.03 -5.18
CA PRO A 241 -15.89 3.73 -5.01
C PRO A 241 -15.19 3.91 -6.36
N ASP A 242 -14.55 5.07 -6.54
CA ASP A 242 -13.68 5.34 -7.69
C ASP A 242 -12.35 4.58 -7.59
N ALA A 243 -11.95 4.26 -6.34
CA ALA A 243 -10.72 3.55 -6.05
C ALA A 243 -10.83 2.76 -4.73
N ILE A 244 -9.99 1.72 -4.59
CA ILE A 244 -9.88 0.90 -3.38
C ILE A 244 -8.43 0.94 -2.87
N VAL A 245 -8.26 1.17 -1.57
CA VAL A 245 -6.98 1.00 -0.88
C VAL A 245 -7.08 -0.21 0.04
N LEU A 246 -6.37 -1.27 -0.30
CA LEU A 246 -6.25 -2.46 0.55
C LEU A 246 -5.07 -2.26 1.51
N HIS A 247 -5.36 -1.97 2.77
CA HIS A 247 -4.37 -1.79 3.82
C HIS A 247 -4.09 -3.11 4.53
N THR A 248 -2.85 -3.59 4.46
CA THR A 248 -2.44 -4.86 5.07
C THR A 248 -1.37 -4.61 6.13
N ALA A 249 -1.46 -5.35 7.25
CA ALA A 249 -0.33 -5.44 8.17
C ALA A 249 0.74 -6.38 7.56
N LYS A 250 2.01 -6.05 7.71
CA LYS A 250 3.11 -6.91 7.26
C LYS A 250 2.98 -8.31 7.87
N PHE A 251 3.12 -9.34 7.03
CA PHE A 251 2.88 -10.74 7.37
C PHE A 251 1.44 -11.09 7.78
N CYS A 252 0.45 -10.33 7.32
CA CYS A 252 -0.96 -10.68 7.47
C CYS A 252 -1.46 -11.44 6.24
N ASP A 253 -1.54 -12.77 6.31
CA ASP A 253 -1.89 -13.63 5.18
C ASP A 253 -3.34 -13.44 4.71
N PHE A 254 -4.27 -13.15 5.62
CA PHE A 254 -5.69 -13.04 5.29
C PHE A 254 -6.00 -12.00 4.20
N TYR A 255 -5.32 -10.84 4.24
CA TYR A 255 -5.58 -9.78 3.28
C TYR A 255 -4.83 -9.94 1.96
N HIS A 256 -3.84 -10.83 1.89
CA HIS A 256 -3.21 -11.19 0.61
C HIS A 256 -4.17 -11.98 -0.30
N PHE A 257 -5.08 -12.78 0.27
CA PHE A 257 -6.14 -13.44 -0.51
C PHE A 257 -7.14 -12.43 -1.08
N ASP A 258 -7.48 -11.36 -0.33
CA ASP A 258 -8.37 -10.30 -0.79
C ASP A 258 -7.79 -9.56 -2.01
N GLU A 259 -6.48 -9.43 -2.14
CA GLU A 259 -5.85 -8.83 -3.31
C GLU A 259 -6.18 -9.60 -4.60
N GLN A 260 -6.14 -10.92 -4.57
CA GLN A 260 -6.49 -11.73 -5.74
C GLN A 260 -7.96 -11.56 -6.13
N LEU A 261 -8.82 -11.42 -5.12
CA LEU A 261 -10.22 -11.18 -5.33
C LEU A 261 -10.48 -9.79 -5.94
N LEU A 262 -9.83 -8.74 -5.43
CA LEU A 262 -9.91 -7.38 -5.96
C LEU A 262 -9.46 -7.30 -7.42
N ARG A 263 -8.44 -8.09 -7.82
CA ARG A 263 -8.00 -8.19 -9.21
C ARG A 263 -9.06 -8.70 -10.18
N SER A 264 -10.07 -9.42 -9.70
CA SER A 264 -11.21 -9.87 -10.52
C SER A 264 -12.28 -8.79 -10.72
N LEU A 265 -12.23 -7.71 -9.94
CA LEU A 265 -13.17 -6.61 -9.98
C LEU A 265 -12.63 -5.48 -10.88
N LYS A 266 -13.53 -4.71 -11.46
CA LYS A 266 -13.16 -3.63 -12.41
C LYS A 266 -12.88 -2.28 -11.72
N VAL A 267 -12.66 -2.26 -10.42
CA VAL A 267 -12.36 -1.03 -9.66
C VAL A 267 -10.85 -0.92 -9.50
N PRO A 268 -10.23 0.21 -9.83
CA PRO A 268 -8.81 0.44 -9.58
C PRO A 268 -8.48 0.29 -8.09
N PHE A 269 -7.39 -0.42 -7.76
CA PHE A 269 -7.00 -0.60 -6.38
C PHE A 269 -5.48 -0.59 -6.20
N VAL A 270 -5.05 -0.32 -4.99
CA VAL A 270 -3.66 -0.43 -4.56
C VAL A 270 -3.56 -1.15 -3.21
N THR A 271 -2.55 -1.99 -3.06
CA THR A 271 -2.22 -2.62 -1.78
C THR A 271 -1.14 -1.79 -1.07
N VAL A 272 -1.43 -1.43 0.17
CA VAL A 272 -0.51 -0.71 1.07
C VAL A 272 -0.18 -1.61 2.25
N GLU A 273 1.08 -2.01 2.37
CA GLU A 273 1.57 -2.82 3.48
C GLU A 273 2.20 -1.92 4.55
N ASN A 274 1.80 -2.11 5.82
CA ASN A 274 2.28 -1.35 6.97
C ASN A 274 2.89 -2.26 8.03
N ASP A 275 4.06 -1.89 8.55
CA ASP A 275 4.71 -2.56 9.67
C ASP A 275 4.50 -1.85 11.02
N PHE A 276 3.77 -0.73 11.04
CA PHE A 276 3.44 0.13 12.18
C PHE A 276 4.64 0.81 12.87
N THR A 277 5.84 0.62 12.34
CA THR A 277 7.07 1.21 12.89
C THR A 277 7.61 2.36 12.04
N ASN A 278 7.19 2.46 10.78
CA ASN A 278 7.66 3.46 9.81
C ASN A 278 6.52 4.31 9.28
N ALA A 279 6.86 5.53 8.86
CA ALA A 279 5.93 6.44 8.21
C ALA A 279 5.35 5.88 6.90
N LEU A 280 4.13 6.28 6.57
CA LEU A 280 3.37 5.82 5.40
C LEU A 280 3.77 6.53 4.08
N GLU A 281 5.01 7.01 3.93
CA GLU A 281 5.46 7.73 2.73
C GLU A 281 5.27 6.93 1.43
N GLN A 282 5.55 5.62 1.49
CA GLN A 282 5.34 4.74 0.34
C GLN A 282 3.85 4.53 0.02
N ALA A 283 2.99 4.54 1.06
CA ALA A 283 1.55 4.52 0.91
C ALA A 283 1.07 5.77 0.17
N ARG A 284 1.61 6.94 0.52
CA ARG A 284 1.30 8.22 -0.11
C ARG A 284 1.49 8.18 -1.62
N THR A 285 2.68 7.80 -2.09
CA THR A 285 2.98 7.75 -3.53
C THR A 285 2.02 6.81 -4.29
N ARG A 286 1.67 5.66 -3.69
CA ARG A 286 0.76 4.68 -4.30
C ARG A 286 -0.67 5.19 -4.37
N ILE A 287 -1.16 5.82 -3.31
CA ILE A 287 -2.52 6.38 -3.24
C ILE A 287 -2.65 7.58 -4.17
N GLU A 288 -1.66 8.48 -4.21
CA GLU A 288 -1.63 9.60 -5.13
C GLU A 288 -1.68 9.12 -6.59
N ALA A 289 -0.85 8.14 -6.98
CA ALA A 289 -0.85 7.57 -8.33
C ALA A 289 -2.20 6.95 -8.71
N LEU A 290 -2.82 6.21 -7.76
CA LEU A 290 -4.13 5.61 -7.96
C LEU A 290 -5.20 6.69 -8.23
N LEU A 291 -5.18 7.77 -7.46
CA LEU A 291 -6.15 8.85 -7.59
C LEU A 291 -5.86 9.79 -8.76
N GLU A 292 -4.61 10.01 -9.15
CA GLU A 292 -4.24 10.75 -10.36
C GLU A 292 -4.77 10.08 -11.63
N GLY A 293 -4.66 8.75 -11.73
CA GLY A 293 -5.15 7.98 -12.88
C GLY A 293 -6.66 8.09 -13.12
N THR A 294 -7.42 8.47 -12.09
CA THR A 294 -8.88 8.63 -12.16
C THR A 294 -9.33 10.09 -12.23
N LYS A 295 -8.41 11.10 -12.14
CA LYS A 295 -8.79 12.53 -12.17
C LYS A 295 -9.40 12.96 -13.49
N SER A 296 -10.58 13.59 -13.43
CA SER A 296 -11.02 14.57 -14.43
C SER A 296 -10.15 15.83 -14.27
N ARG A 297 -9.40 16.20 -15.30
CA ARG A 297 -8.37 17.24 -15.24
C ARG A 297 -9.02 18.62 -15.18
N ARG A 298 -8.59 19.49 -14.24
CA ARG A 298 -8.94 20.92 -14.24
C ARG A 298 -8.17 21.60 -15.38
N GLN A 299 -8.88 22.27 -16.28
CA GLN A 299 -8.27 23.20 -17.21
C GLN A 299 -7.79 24.43 -16.44
N VAL A 300 -6.49 24.71 -16.53
CA VAL A 300 -5.91 25.95 -16.03
C VAL A 300 -5.54 26.79 -17.26
N SER A 301 -6.19 27.93 -17.46
CA SER A 301 -5.80 28.86 -18.54
C SER A 301 -4.48 29.52 -18.15
N PHE A 302 -3.39 28.96 -18.64
CA PHE A 302 -2.05 29.52 -18.47
C PHE A 302 -1.47 29.78 -19.87
N GLY A 303 -1.05 31.01 -20.15
CA GLY A 303 -0.51 31.43 -21.45
C GLY A 303 0.90 30.89 -21.77
N ALA A 304 1.26 29.69 -21.27
CA ALA A 304 2.58 29.12 -21.47
C ALA A 304 2.84 28.72 -22.92
N SER A 305 4.05 29.00 -23.38
CA SER A 305 4.60 28.54 -24.67
C SER A 305 5.49 27.32 -24.51
N TYR A 306 6.02 27.07 -23.32
CA TYR A 306 6.91 25.98 -22.98
C TYR A 306 6.36 25.18 -21.79
N PHE A 307 6.44 23.85 -21.90
CA PHE A 307 6.05 22.95 -20.83
C PHE A 307 7.27 22.18 -20.35
N VAL A 308 7.57 22.34 -19.06
CA VAL A 308 8.79 21.83 -18.46
C VAL A 308 8.45 20.71 -17.49
N GLY A 309 8.99 19.53 -17.71
CA GLY A 309 8.94 18.43 -16.76
C GLY A 309 10.28 18.25 -16.06
N ILE A 310 10.24 18.17 -14.73
CA ILE A 310 11.42 17.91 -13.90
C ILE A 310 11.18 16.64 -13.10
N ASP A 311 11.96 15.61 -13.39
CA ASP A 311 11.98 14.36 -12.62
C ASP A 311 13.20 14.36 -11.69
N SER A 312 12.95 14.57 -10.41
CA SER A 312 13.98 14.60 -9.37
C SER A 312 13.99 13.28 -8.59
N GLY A 313 14.77 12.32 -9.09
CA GLY A 313 15.02 11.06 -8.41
C GLY A 313 16.11 11.17 -7.33
N SER A 314 16.29 10.10 -6.54
CA SER A 314 17.30 10.02 -5.48
C SER A 314 18.75 10.13 -5.98
N THR A 315 19.03 9.63 -7.19
CA THR A 315 20.37 9.59 -7.78
C THR A 315 20.59 10.67 -8.84
N SER A 316 19.58 10.92 -9.68
CA SER A 316 19.67 11.87 -10.79
C SER A 316 18.40 12.70 -10.95
N THR A 317 18.60 13.97 -11.36
CA THR A 317 17.53 14.89 -11.74
C THR A 317 17.56 15.08 -13.25
N LYS A 318 16.41 15.05 -13.89
CA LYS A 318 16.22 15.16 -15.33
C LYS A 318 15.26 16.31 -15.63
N ILE A 319 15.47 16.94 -16.76
CA ILE A 319 14.57 17.97 -17.29
C ILE A 319 14.24 17.64 -18.74
N VAL A 320 12.98 17.84 -19.11
CA VAL A 320 12.52 17.84 -20.51
C VAL A 320 11.67 19.08 -20.72
N VAL A 321 11.89 19.77 -21.83
CA VAL A 321 11.09 20.91 -22.27
C VAL A 321 10.41 20.54 -23.58
N VAL A 322 9.08 20.69 -23.64
CA VAL A 322 8.30 20.48 -24.86
C VAL A 322 7.57 21.76 -25.28
N ASN A 323 7.25 21.84 -26.58
CA ASN A 323 6.42 22.90 -27.13
C ASN A 323 4.93 22.59 -27.02
N ASN A 324 4.08 23.45 -27.58
CA ASN A 324 2.61 23.30 -27.62
C ASN A 324 2.11 22.08 -28.40
N ARG A 325 2.98 21.41 -29.17
CA ARG A 325 2.66 20.20 -29.93
C ARG A 325 3.14 18.92 -29.22
N GLY A 326 3.89 19.06 -28.13
CA GLY A 326 4.51 17.96 -27.42
C GLY A 326 5.88 17.54 -27.98
N ASP A 327 6.46 18.30 -28.92
CA ASP A 327 7.79 18.02 -29.45
C ASP A 327 8.85 18.37 -28.42
N ILE A 328 9.82 17.49 -28.23
CA ILE A 328 10.94 17.69 -27.30
C ILE A 328 11.91 18.73 -27.88
N LEU A 329 12.04 19.86 -27.19
CA LEU A 329 12.98 20.93 -27.54
C LEU A 329 14.32 20.84 -26.82
N PHE A 330 14.30 20.30 -25.60
CA PHE A 330 15.49 20.19 -24.77
C PHE A 330 15.32 19.04 -23.76
N GLU A 331 16.37 18.27 -23.54
CA GLU A 331 16.43 17.28 -22.48
C GLU A 331 17.84 17.20 -21.88
N GLN A 332 17.93 17.03 -20.57
CA GLN A 332 19.19 16.90 -19.87
C GLN A 332 19.05 16.15 -18.54
N VAL A 333 20.17 15.55 -18.11
CA VAL A 333 20.28 14.78 -16.87
C VAL A 333 21.47 15.28 -16.09
N CYS A 334 21.33 15.40 -14.76
CA CYS A 334 22.47 15.63 -13.86
C CYS A 334 22.33 14.79 -12.58
N ARG A 335 23.38 14.70 -11.78
CA ARG A 335 23.29 14.09 -10.44
C ARG A 335 22.44 14.97 -9.53
N THR A 336 21.53 14.37 -8.75
CA THR A 336 20.69 15.10 -7.79
C THR A 336 21.53 15.74 -6.68
N GLY A 337 22.57 15.04 -6.19
CA GLY A 337 23.36 15.54 -5.07
C GLY A 337 22.55 15.59 -3.76
N ALA A 338 22.97 16.44 -2.82
CA ALA A 338 22.33 16.57 -1.52
C ALA A 338 21.07 17.46 -1.54
N ASP A 339 20.95 18.34 -2.53
CA ASP A 339 19.81 19.26 -2.64
C ASP A 339 19.11 19.11 -4.01
N PRO A 340 17.92 18.47 -4.03
CA PRO A 340 17.11 18.33 -5.23
C PRO A 340 16.70 19.66 -5.87
N LYS A 341 16.46 20.68 -5.05
CA LYS A 341 16.05 22.03 -5.52
C LYS A 341 17.16 22.69 -6.34
N GLU A 342 18.40 22.62 -5.87
CA GLU A 342 19.53 23.23 -6.58
C GLU A 342 19.85 22.50 -7.89
N SER A 343 19.71 21.17 -7.93
CA SER A 343 19.84 20.40 -9.17
C SER A 343 18.78 20.79 -10.20
N ALA A 344 17.53 20.91 -9.77
CA ALA A 344 16.40 21.33 -10.61
C ALA A 344 16.59 22.74 -11.14
N LYS A 345 17.00 23.69 -10.29
CA LYS A 345 17.30 25.08 -10.71
C LYS A 345 18.43 25.13 -11.74
N ARG A 346 19.52 24.39 -11.53
CA ARG A 346 20.63 24.34 -12.47
C ARG A 346 20.19 23.86 -13.84
N LEU A 347 19.38 22.81 -13.92
CA LEU A 347 18.84 22.31 -15.17
C LEU A 347 17.88 23.32 -15.83
N MET A 348 17.04 23.99 -15.03
CA MET A 348 16.15 25.04 -15.55
C MET A 348 16.93 26.20 -16.17
N ILE A 349 17.99 26.67 -15.52
CA ILE A 349 18.88 27.72 -16.05
C ILE A 349 19.52 27.28 -17.37
N GLN A 350 19.95 26.03 -17.46
CA GLN A 350 20.54 25.49 -18.70
C GLN A 350 19.50 25.43 -19.83
N ALA A 351 18.28 24.97 -19.54
CA ALA A 351 17.18 24.93 -20.52
C ALA A 351 16.81 26.32 -21.01
N THR A 352 16.60 27.29 -20.12
CA THR A 352 16.24 28.67 -20.46
C THR A 352 17.34 29.36 -21.28
N LYS A 353 18.61 29.12 -20.92
CA LYS A 353 19.74 29.66 -21.68
C LYS A 353 19.86 29.05 -23.08
N HIS A 354 19.64 27.74 -23.21
CA HIS A 354 19.72 27.03 -24.48
C HIS A 354 18.62 27.41 -25.46
N LEU A 355 17.37 27.45 -24.96
CA LEU A 355 16.19 27.76 -25.77
C LEU A 355 15.85 29.25 -25.81
N LYS A 356 16.56 30.09 -25.05
CA LYS A 356 16.38 31.56 -24.97
C LYS A 356 14.93 31.98 -24.64
N PHE A 357 14.29 31.34 -23.66
CA PHE A 357 12.95 31.70 -23.20
C PHE A 357 12.95 32.24 -21.74
N ASP A 358 11.95 33.05 -21.38
CA ASP A 358 11.73 33.48 -20.01
C ASP A 358 11.08 32.33 -19.20
N PRO A 359 11.61 32.00 -18.03
CA PRO A 359 10.95 31.02 -17.15
C PRO A 359 9.46 31.27 -16.89
N ARG A 360 9.03 32.53 -16.91
CA ARG A 360 7.62 32.96 -16.74
C ARG A 360 6.71 32.52 -17.89
N GLU A 361 7.26 32.20 -19.05
CA GLU A 361 6.54 31.67 -20.20
C GLU A 361 6.39 30.15 -20.18
N SER A 362 6.84 29.53 -19.09
CA SER A 362 6.82 28.07 -18.94
C SER A 362 5.87 27.60 -17.85
N PHE A 363 5.21 26.46 -18.09
CA PHE A 363 4.49 25.71 -17.07
C PHE A 363 5.35 24.54 -16.60
N VAL A 364 5.69 24.52 -15.31
CA VAL A 364 6.62 23.53 -14.73
C VAL A 364 5.88 22.49 -13.92
N VAL A 365 6.05 21.22 -14.26
CA VAL A 365 5.54 20.07 -13.49
C VAL A 365 6.71 19.28 -12.92
N ALA A 366 6.69 19.06 -11.60
CA ALA A 366 7.70 18.28 -10.91
C ALA A 366 7.21 16.86 -10.62
N THR A 367 8.12 15.89 -10.76
CA THR A 367 7.88 14.48 -10.42
C THR A 367 9.13 13.87 -9.75
N GLY A 368 9.03 12.58 -9.39
CA GLY A 368 10.10 11.88 -8.67
C GLY A 368 10.07 12.10 -7.17
N TYR A 369 11.04 11.51 -6.47
CA TYR A 369 11.12 11.53 -5.01
C TYR A 369 11.32 12.94 -4.45
N GLY A 370 12.08 13.78 -5.17
CA GLY A 370 12.39 15.16 -4.78
C GLY A 370 11.35 16.20 -5.22
N ARG A 371 10.19 15.82 -5.79
CA ARG A 371 9.20 16.75 -6.36
C ARG A 371 8.73 17.82 -5.39
N ASP A 372 8.59 17.48 -4.10
CA ASP A 372 8.10 18.40 -3.07
C ASP A 372 9.12 19.51 -2.72
N ALA A 373 10.41 19.25 -2.93
CA ALA A 373 11.47 20.24 -2.73
C ALA A 373 11.54 21.29 -3.85
N ILE A 374 10.94 21.03 -5.01
CA ILE A 374 10.99 21.95 -6.17
C ILE A 374 9.92 23.04 -6.00
N SER A 375 10.27 24.11 -5.29
CA SER A 375 9.32 25.16 -4.90
C SER A 375 8.78 25.99 -6.07
N PHE A 376 9.49 26.02 -7.21
CA PHE A 376 9.07 26.76 -8.41
C PHE A 376 8.22 25.94 -9.39
N ALA A 377 7.92 24.67 -9.06
CA ALA A 377 6.98 23.88 -9.84
C ALA A 377 5.55 24.36 -9.62
N HIS A 378 4.81 24.53 -10.72
CA HIS A 378 3.40 24.91 -10.72
C HIS A 378 2.53 23.73 -10.25
N GLU A 379 2.94 22.51 -10.61
CA GLU A 379 2.25 21.28 -10.21
C GLU A 379 3.23 20.17 -9.86
N ARG A 380 2.73 19.22 -9.06
CA ARG A 380 3.47 18.02 -8.65
C ARG A 380 2.64 16.79 -8.97
N MET A 381 3.29 15.81 -9.61
CA MET A 381 2.67 14.57 -10.04
C MET A 381 3.50 13.36 -9.64
N THR A 382 2.85 12.23 -9.52
CA THR A 382 3.59 11.00 -9.20
C THR A 382 4.44 10.54 -10.38
N GLU A 383 5.55 9.91 -10.04
CA GLU A 383 6.47 9.35 -11.01
C GLU A 383 5.80 8.27 -11.88
N LEU A 384 4.92 7.45 -11.29
CA LEU A 384 4.15 6.44 -12.01
C LEU A 384 3.33 7.04 -13.15
N THR A 385 2.54 8.07 -12.84
CA THR A 385 1.70 8.77 -13.83
C THR A 385 2.56 9.40 -14.93
N CYS A 386 3.67 10.05 -14.56
CA CYS A 386 4.56 10.69 -15.51
C CYS A 386 5.23 9.66 -16.44
N HIS A 387 5.76 8.54 -15.90
CA HIS A 387 6.32 7.48 -16.76
C HIS A 387 5.27 6.91 -17.72
N ALA A 388 4.04 6.65 -17.25
CA ALA A 388 2.98 6.15 -18.11
C ALA A 388 2.67 7.10 -19.26
N VAL A 389 2.52 8.40 -18.98
CA VAL A 389 2.24 9.42 -20.00
C VAL A 389 3.40 9.58 -20.97
N GLY A 390 4.63 9.69 -20.48
CA GLY A 390 5.80 9.87 -21.32
C GLY A 390 6.06 8.69 -22.25
N VAL A 391 5.93 7.47 -21.73
CA VAL A 391 6.12 6.25 -22.55
C VAL A 391 4.96 6.05 -23.54
N THR A 392 3.72 6.29 -23.13
CA THR A 392 2.56 6.17 -24.03
C THR A 392 2.62 7.20 -25.18
N HIS A 393 3.16 8.39 -24.93
CA HIS A 393 3.39 9.37 -25.98
C HIS A 393 4.40 8.88 -27.03
N LEU A 394 5.49 8.23 -26.59
CA LEU A 394 6.51 7.68 -27.49
C LEU A 394 6.06 6.37 -28.17
N TYR A 395 5.28 5.56 -27.46
CA TYR A 395 4.80 4.24 -27.89
C TYR A 395 3.32 4.09 -27.56
N PRO A 396 2.41 4.57 -28.42
CA PRO A 396 0.95 4.59 -28.14
C PRO A 396 0.34 3.21 -27.87
N ASP A 397 0.91 2.15 -28.44
CA ASP A 397 0.42 0.78 -28.30
C ASP A 397 0.98 0.03 -27.10
N VAL A 398 1.83 0.67 -26.26
CA VAL A 398 2.43 0.05 -25.09
C VAL A 398 1.38 -0.57 -24.18
N LYS A 399 1.64 -1.79 -23.71
CA LYS A 399 0.78 -2.50 -22.74
C LYS A 399 1.45 -2.70 -21.39
N THR A 400 2.79 -2.72 -21.35
CA THR A 400 3.52 -2.85 -20.10
C THR A 400 4.75 -1.95 -20.12
N ILE A 401 4.95 -1.23 -19.02
CA ILE A 401 6.16 -0.43 -18.78
C ILE A 401 6.89 -1.05 -17.60
N ILE A 402 8.18 -1.31 -17.78
CA ILE A 402 9.09 -1.74 -16.73
C ILE A 402 10.08 -0.60 -16.52
N ASP A 403 10.03 0.06 -15.39
CA ASP A 403 10.95 1.13 -15.02
C ASP A 403 11.92 0.63 -13.96
N VAL A 404 13.24 0.77 -14.22
CA VAL A 404 14.27 0.33 -13.30
C VAL A 404 15.20 1.50 -12.97
N GLY A 405 14.94 2.08 -11.82
CA GLY A 405 15.71 3.18 -11.23
C GLY A 405 16.92 2.71 -10.46
N GLY A 406 17.59 3.67 -9.80
CA GLY A 406 18.74 3.39 -8.94
C GLY A 406 18.34 2.73 -7.62
N GLN A 407 17.20 3.08 -7.03
CA GLN A 407 16.78 2.65 -5.69
C GLN A 407 15.49 1.81 -5.70
N ASP A 408 14.72 1.86 -6.75
CA ASP A 408 13.45 1.18 -6.90
C ASP A 408 13.26 0.64 -8.31
N SER A 409 12.26 -0.22 -8.47
CA SER A 409 11.78 -0.66 -9.78
C SER A 409 10.25 -0.76 -9.78
N LYS A 410 9.66 -0.51 -10.93
CA LYS A 410 8.22 -0.44 -11.10
C LYS A 410 7.82 -1.21 -12.36
N VAL A 411 6.71 -1.94 -12.27
CA VAL A 411 6.08 -2.55 -13.44
C VAL A 411 4.64 -2.08 -13.48
N MET A 412 4.25 -1.50 -14.61
CA MET A 412 2.94 -0.89 -14.82
C MET A 412 2.25 -1.53 -16.02
N ARG A 413 1.00 -1.96 -15.85
CA ARG A 413 0.15 -2.38 -16.97
C ARG A 413 -0.68 -1.20 -17.45
N ILE A 414 -0.67 -1.01 -18.77
CA ILE A 414 -1.30 0.14 -19.44
C ILE A 414 -2.47 -0.35 -20.30
N GLU A 415 -3.62 0.29 -20.16
CA GLU A 415 -4.77 0.11 -21.06
C GLU A 415 -5.33 1.50 -21.44
N ASN A 416 -5.47 1.76 -22.73
CA ASN A 416 -5.95 3.05 -23.25
C ASN A 416 -5.15 4.25 -22.70
N GLY A 417 -3.83 4.11 -22.61
CA GLY A 417 -2.93 5.15 -22.10
C GLY A 417 -2.99 5.41 -20.59
N LYS A 418 -3.71 4.58 -19.83
CA LYS A 418 -3.86 4.71 -18.37
C LYS A 418 -3.28 3.51 -17.65
N ILE A 419 -2.74 3.75 -16.46
CA ILE A 419 -2.31 2.68 -15.56
C ILE A 419 -3.56 1.98 -15.02
N VAL A 420 -3.65 0.67 -15.24
CA VAL A 420 -4.74 -0.17 -14.70
C VAL A 420 -4.28 -1.09 -13.58
N ASP A 421 -2.99 -1.37 -13.51
CA ASP A 421 -2.37 -2.12 -12.42
C ASP A 421 -0.86 -1.81 -12.36
N PHE A 422 -0.27 -1.86 -11.18
CA PHE A 422 1.17 -1.66 -11.01
C PHE A 422 1.72 -2.34 -9.76
N VAL A 423 3.01 -2.64 -9.79
CA VAL A 423 3.78 -3.18 -8.67
C VAL A 423 5.08 -2.40 -8.55
N MET A 424 5.47 -2.08 -7.32
CA MET A 424 6.73 -1.40 -7.01
C MET A 424 7.60 -2.27 -6.10
N ASN A 425 8.90 -2.27 -6.36
CA ASN A 425 9.94 -2.75 -5.46
C ASN A 425 10.75 -1.54 -4.98
N ASP A 426 10.36 -0.99 -3.85
CA ASP A 426 10.89 0.23 -3.23
C ASP A 426 11.52 -0.02 -1.84
N LYS A 427 11.54 -1.29 -1.40
CA LYS A 427 12.08 -1.70 -0.09
C LYS A 427 13.33 -2.58 -0.19
N CYS A 428 13.67 -3.06 -1.37
CA CYS A 428 14.75 -4.03 -1.55
C CYS A 428 15.65 -3.63 -2.71
N ALA A 429 16.94 -3.51 -2.44
CA ALA A 429 17.95 -3.19 -3.46
C ALA A 429 18.05 -4.26 -4.56
N ALA A 430 17.68 -5.52 -4.26
CA ALA A 430 17.60 -6.58 -5.27
C ALA A 430 16.51 -6.25 -6.31
N GLY A 431 16.91 -6.17 -7.57
CA GLY A 431 16.02 -5.76 -8.66
C GLY A 431 16.10 -4.27 -9.01
N THR A 432 17.09 -3.54 -8.52
CA THR A 432 17.32 -2.11 -8.79
C THR A 432 18.76 -1.85 -9.26
N GLY A 433 19.04 -0.63 -9.71
CA GLY A 433 20.38 -0.21 -10.09
C GLY A 433 21.40 -0.32 -8.95
N ARG A 434 20.94 -0.15 -7.70
CA ARG A 434 21.81 -0.30 -6.52
C ARG A 434 22.46 -1.68 -6.42
N PHE A 435 21.74 -2.73 -6.81
CA PHE A 435 22.30 -4.07 -6.85
C PHE A 435 23.45 -4.16 -7.87
N LEU A 436 23.29 -3.57 -9.06
CA LEU A 436 24.35 -3.53 -10.06
C LEU A 436 25.57 -2.71 -9.59
N GLU A 437 25.37 -1.63 -8.84
CA GLU A 437 26.46 -0.86 -8.23
C GLU A 437 27.29 -1.71 -7.26
N ILE A 438 26.64 -2.51 -6.42
CA ILE A 438 27.31 -3.45 -5.50
C ILE A 438 28.10 -4.48 -6.29
N VAL A 439 27.50 -5.11 -7.29
CA VAL A 439 28.16 -6.11 -8.14
C VAL A 439 29.34 -5.50 -8.91
N SER A 440 29.18 -4.27 -9.43
CA SER A 440 30.23 -3.47 -10.10
C SER A 440 31.45 -3.27 -9.20
N SER A 441 31.21 -2.91 -7.94
CA SER A 441 32.28 -2.71 -6.95
C SER A 441 33.03 -4.01 -6.63
N ILE A 442 32.31 -5.11 -6.39
CA ILE A 442 32.89 -6.42 -6.01
C ILE A 442 33.71 -7.00 -7.16
N LEU A 443 33.21 -6.88 -8.40
CA LEU A 443 33.85 -7.43 -9.58
C LEU A 443 34.81 -6.44 -10.26
N GLU A 444 34.99 -5.22 -9.71
CA GLU A 444 35.82 -4.16 -10.29
C GLU A 444 35.49 -3.98 -11.78
N THR A 445 34.23 -3.88 -12.12
CA THR A 445 33.75 -3.79 -13.50
C THR A 445 32.81 -2.57 -13.62
N PRO A 446 33.18 -1.54 -14.40
CA PRO A 446 32.36 -0.34 -14.57
C PRO A 446 30.94 -0.66 -15.06
N LEU A 447 29.92 0.03 -14.50
CA LEU A 447 28.49 -0.19 -14.81
C LEU A 447 28.20 -0.15 -16.32
N GLN A 448 28.90 0.74 -17.06
CA GLN A 448 28.69 0.98 -18.48
C GLN A 448 29.04 -0.22 -19.37
N ILE A 449 29.93 -1.09 -18.90
CA ILE A 449 30.39 -2.25 -19.68
C ILE A 449 29.85 -3.56 -19.15
N MET A 450 29.25 -3.57 -17.95
CA MET A 450 28.75 -4.80 -17.29
C MET A 450 27.79 -5.59 -18.18
N GLY A 451 26.88 -4.89 -18.86
CA GLY A 451 25.90 -5.53 -19.76
C GLY A 451 26.60 -6.30 -20.88
N LYS A 452 27.54 -5.63 -21.59
CA LYS A 452 28.31 -6.26 -22.69
C LYS A 452 29.19 -7.39 -22.21
N GLU A 453 29.81 -7.22 -21.05
CA GLU A 453 30.65 -8.28 -20.47
C GLU A 453 29.80 -9.52 -20.08
N SER A 454 28.63 -9.33 -19.51
CA SER A 454 27.76 -10.45 -19.12
C SER A 454 27.30 -11.30 -20.31
N LEU A 455 27.14 -10.70 -21.49
CA LEU A 455 26.74 -11.42 -22.71
C LEU A 455 27.83 -12.36 -23.25
N LYS A 456 29.07 -12.26 -22.74
CA LYS A 456 30.18 -13.17 -23.08
C LYS A 456 30.20 -14.43 -22.21
N ALA A 457 29.27 -14.59 -21.26
CA ALA A 457 29.16 -15.77 -20.39
C ALA A 457 28.95 -17.05 -21.21
N LYS A 458 29.75 -18.09 -20.88
CA LYS A 458 29.67 -19.39 -21.57
C LYS A 458 28.74 -20.38 -20.90
N THR A 459 28.52 -20.24 -19.60
CA THR A 459 27.66 -21.12 -18.80
C THR A 459 26.55 -20.33 -18.10
N GLN A 460 25.43 -20.98 -17.88
CA GLN A 460 24.32 -20.39 -17.12
C GLN A 460 24.54 -20.63 -15.64
N LEU A 461 25.10 -19.64 -14.96
CA LEU A 461 25.21 -19.61 -13.52
C LEU A 461 23.99 -18.90 -12.91
N SER A 462 23.57 -19.30 -11.73
CA SER A 462 22.51 -18.61 -10.98
C SER A 462 23.00 -18.18 -9.61
N ILE A 463 22.61 -16.98 -9.19
CA ILE A 463 22.72 -16.50 -7.82
C ILE A 463 21.38 -16.80 -7.13
N SER A 464 21.45 -17.49 -5.97
CA SER A 464 20.28 -17.94 -5.23
C SER A 464 19.67 -16.83 -4.36
N SER A 465 20.51 -15.85 -3.99
CA SER A 465 20.13 -14.85 -2.98
C SER A 465 19.16 -13.79 -3.50
N VAL A 466 18.04 -13.70 -2.83
CA VAL A 466 17.03 -12.66 -3.05
C VAL A 466 17.45 -11.32 -2.42
N CYS A 467 18.38 -11.34 -1.44
CA CYS A 467 18.87 -10.17 -0.71
C CYS A 467 20.24 -9.73 -1.22
N ALA A 468 20.43 -8.44 -1.48
CA ALA A 468 21.69 -7.88 -1.96
C ALA A 468 22.89 -8.17 -1.02
N VAL A 469 22.68 -8.21 0.30
CA VAL A 469 23.72 -8.50 1.29
C VAL A 469 24.21 -9.95 1.18
N PHE A 470 23.30 -10.91 1.00
CA PHE A 470 23.66 -12.30 0.81
C PHE A 470 24.26 -12.56 -0.58
N ALA A 471 23.81 -11.82 -1.59
CA ALA A 471 24.36 -11.92 -2.94
C ALA A 471 25.84 -11.49 -2.98
N GLU A 472 26.25 -10.52 -2.15
CA GLU A 472 27.66 -10.14 -2.03
C GLU A 472 28.54 -11.33 -1.59
N SER A 473 28.17 -12.01 -0.51
CA SER A 473 28.90 -13.19 -0.03
C SER A 473 28.91 -14.33 -1.06
N GLU A 474 27.79 -14.53 -1.77
CA GLU A 474 27.67 -15.55 -2.81
C GLU A 474 28.56 -15.24 -4.02
N ILE A 475 28.63 -13.98 -4.47
CA ILE A 475 29.52 -13.53 -5.55
C ILE A 475 30.98 -13.75 -5.19
N ILE A 476 31.38 -13.43 -3.96
CA ILE A 476 32.75 -13.68 -3.48
C ILE A 476 33.06 -15.18 -3.49
N SER A 477 32.11 -16.00 -3.03
CA SER A 477 32.23 -17.47 -3.04
C SER A 477 32.36 -18.02 -4.47
N LEU A 478 31.59 -17.51 -5.42
CA LEU A 478 31.66 -17.92 -6.83
C LEU A 478 33.01 -17.56 -7.46
N ARG A 479 33.56 -16.37 -7.17
CA ARG A 479 34.91 -16.01 -7.59
C ARG A 479 35.97 -16.97 -7.03
N SER A 480 35.88 -17.33 -5.75
CA SER A 480 36.81 -18.27 -5.10
C SER A 480 36.74 -19.66 -5.70
N LYS A 481 35.57 -20.06 -6.25
CA LYS A 481 35.36 -21.33 -6.97
C LYS A 481 35.84 -21.30 -8.42
N GLY A 482 36.41 -20.18 -8.89
CA GLY A 482 37.02 -20.05 -10.22
C GLY A 482 36.05 -19.67 -11.34
N TYR A 483 34.81 -19.28 -11.03
CA TYR A 483 33.89 -18.76 -12.06
C TYR A 483 34.38 -17.43 -12.63
N SER A 484 34.21 -17.24 -13.93
CA SER A 484 34.60 -16.03 -14.62
C SER A 484 33.76 -14.81 -14.24
N LYS A 485 34.33 -13.60 -14.39
CA LYS A 485 33.56 -12.35 -14.17
C LYS A 485 32.29 -12.31 -15.03
N GLN A 486 32.36 -12.78 -16.27
CA GLN A 486 31.26 -12.79 -17.24
C GLN A 486 30.08 -13.66 -16.76
N GLU A 487 30.39 -14.85 -16.26
CA GLU A 487 29.37 -15.76 -15.73
C GLU A 487 28.68 -15.20 -14.48
N ILE A 488 29.46 -14.58 -13.57
CA ILE A 488 28.90 -13.95 -12.36
C ILE A 488 28.06 -12.72 -12.72
N LEU A 489 28.51 -11.90 -13.68
CA LEU A 489 27.73 -10.76 -14.19
C LEU A 489 26.41 -11.22 -14.82
N TRP A 490 26.43 -12.29 -15.64
CA TRP A 490 25.21 -12.86 -16.21
C TRP A 490 24.24 -13.37 -15.13
N ALA A 491 24.76 -14.05 -14.11
CA ALA A 491 23.97 -14.52 -12.98
C ALA A 491 23.30 -13.36 -12.21
N ALA A 492 24.02 -12.24 -12.03
CA ALA A 492 23.50 -11.03 -11.40
C ALA A 492 22.37 -10.39 -12.23
N HIS A 493 22.52 -10.28 -13.56
CA HIS A 493 21.45 -9.80 -14.44
C HIS A 493 20.23 -10.70 -14.40
N ASN A 494 20.41 -12.03 -14.40
CA ASN A 494 19.31 -12.98 -14.25
C ASN A 494 18.58 -12.87 -12.90
N ALA A 495 19.31 -12.56 -11.81
CA ALA A 495 18.67 -12.34 -10.51
C ALA A 495 17.71 -11.13 -10.52
N ILE A 496 18.15 -10.01 -11.16
CA ILE A 496 17.29 -8.84 -11.36
C ILE A 496 16.11 -9.19 -12.28
N ALA A 497 16.40 -9.86 -13.41
CA ALA A 497 15.37 -10.24 -14.38
C ALA A 497 14.28 -11.11 -13.75
N ARG A 498 14.63 -12.10 -12.91
CA ARG A 498 13.66 -12.90 -12.16
C ARG A 498 12.76 -12.06 -11.26
N ARG A 499 13.33 -11.05 -10.59
CA ARG A 499 12.52 -10.16 -9.75
C ARG A 499 11.53 -9.34 -10.58
N LEU A 500 12.00 -8.76 -11.68
CA LEU A 500 11.16 -7.99 -12.60
C LEU A 500 10.13 -8.89 -13.31
N GLY A 501 10.50 -10.11 -13.68
CA GLY A 501 9.60 -11.10 -14.26
C GLY A 501 8.45 -11.47 -13.32
N THR A 502 8.74 -11.69 -12.03
CA THR A 502 7.68 -11.91 -11.02
C THR A 502 6.75 -10.69 -10.91
N MET A 503 7.27 -9.47 -10.99
CA MET A 503 6.45 -8.25 -10.99
C MET A 503 5.61 -8.14 -12.27
N TYR A 504 6.19 -8.51 -13.44
CA TYR A 504 5.49 -8.55 -14.73
C TYR A 504 4.31 -9.53 -14.69
N GLU A 505 4.52 -10.75 -14.19
CA GLU A 505 3.46 -11.74 -14.03
C GLU A 505 2.36 -11.24 -13.08
N ARG A 506 2.75 -10.60 -11.98
CA ARG A 506 1.82 -10.09 -10.98
C ARG A 506 0.85 -9.04 -11.54
N VAL A 507 1.33 -8.14 -12.41
CA VAL A 507 0.46 -7.17 -13.09
C VAL A 507 -0.24 -7.78 -14.32
N LYS A 508 -0.02 -9.05 -14.64
CA LYS A 508 -0.46 -9.70 -15.88
C LYS A 508 0.01 -8.92 -17.11
N GLY A 509 1.32 -8.66 -17.15
CA GLY A 509 1.97 -7.91 -18.21
C GLY A 509 1.72 -8.51 -19.59
N ARG A 510 1.69 -7.65 -20.61
CA ARG A 510 1.44 -8.01 -22.00
C ARG A 510 2.34 -7.21 -22.92
N PRO A 511 2.75 -7.76 -24.08
CA PRO A 511 3.43 -6.98 -25.11
C PRO A 511 2.49 -5.97 -25.80
N PRO A 512 3.01 -4.85 -26.33
CA PRO A 512 4.42 -4.42 -26.31
C PRO A 512 4.91 -4.00 -24.92
N VAL A 513 6.17 -4.35 -24.60
CA VAL A 513 6.83 -4.04 -23.32
C VAL A 513 7.91 -2.99 -23.56
N VAL A 514 7.89 -1.92 -22.78
CA VAL A 514 8.90 -0.85 -22.82
C VAL A 514 9.68 -0.83 -21.52
N LEU A 515 11.01 -0.86 -21.60
CA LEU A 515 11.93 -0.78 -20.45
C LEU A 515 12.49 0.63 -20.36
N THR A 516 12.35 1.26 -19.19
CA THR A 516 12.80 2.64 -18.90
C THR A 516 13.69 2.70 -17.65
N GLY A 517 14.15 3.91 -17.31
CA GLY A 517 15.05 4.14 -16.19
C GLY A 517 16.52 3.98 -16.55
N GLY A 518 17.40 4.27 -15.59
CA GLY A 518 18.86 4.24 -15.81
C GLY A 518 19.41 2.87 -16.15
N VAL A 519 18.78 1.82 -15.62
CA VAL A 519 19.23 0.42 -15.84
C VAL A 519 18.78 -0.11 -17.20
N ALA A 520 17.83 0.54 -17.88
CA ALA A 520 17.42 0.17 -19.25
C ALA A 520 18.56 0.25 -20.28
N LEU A 521 19.61 1.02 -20.00
CA LEU A 521 20.81 1.12 -20.82
C LEU A 521 21.71 -0.12 -20.71
N ASN A 522 21.41 -1.06 -19.81
CA ASN A 522 22.18 -2.28 -19.61
C ASN A 522 21.66 -3.41 -20.52
N GLU A 523 22.38 -3.68 -21.61
CA GLU A 523 22.04 -4.71 -22.61
C GLU A 523 21.93 -6.12 -21.99
N GLY A 524 22.74 -6.43 -20.98
CA GLY A 524 22.71 -7.71 -20.28
C GLY A 524 21.41 -7.93 -19.51
N LEU A 525 20.90 -6.90 -18.83
CA LEU A 525 19.61 -6.98 -18.15
C LEU A 525 18.45 -7.09 -19.17
N LYS A 526 18.47 -6.27 -20.22
CA LYS A 526 17.46 -6.37 -21.29
C LYS A 526 17.39 -7.81 -21.79
N ARG A 527 18.51 -8.40 -22.18
CA ARG A 527 18.57 -9.77 -22.73
C ARG A 527 18.13 -10.83 -21.73
N ALA A 528 18.54 -10.71 -20.46
CA ALA A 528 18.11 -11.63 -19.40
C ALA A 528 16.60 -11.57 -19.17
N LEU A 529 16.02 -10.39 -19.21
CA LEU A 529 14.58 -10.19 -19.02
C LEU A 529 13.78 -10.70 -20.23
N GLU A 530 14.21 -10.41 -21.47
CA GLU A 530 13.62 -10.95 -22.70
C GLU A 530 13.58 -12.48 -22.70
N SER A 531 14.71 -13.09 -22.30
CA SER A 531 14.80 -14.56 -22.20
C SER A 531 13.88 -15.16 -21.13
N LEU A 532 13.57 -14.40 -20.09
CA LEU A 532 12.74 -14.88 -18.98
C LEU A 532 11.24 -14.77 -19.27
N ILE A 533 10.81 -13.64 -19.83
CA ILE A 533 9.37 -13.38 -20.07
C ILE A 533 8.93 -13.77 -21.48
N ASP A 534 9.86 -14.22 -22.32
CA ASP A 534 9.65 -14.60 -23.73
C ASP A 534 8.96 -13.51 -24.57
N VAL A 535 9.40 -12.25 -24.37
CA VAL A 535 8.86 -11.06 -25.04
C VAL A 535 9.98 -10.12 -25.44
N GLU A 536 9.94 -9.60 -26.66
CA GLU A 536 10.86 -8.55 -27.10
C GLU A 536 10.59 -7.26 -26.34
N ILE A 537 11.66 -6.62 -25.84
CA ILE A 537 11.60 -5.41 -25.01
C ILE A 537 12.09 -4.21 -25.80
N ILE A 538 11.26 -3.18 -25.87
CA ILE A 538 11.59 -1.90 -26.49
C ILE A 538 12.29 -1.03 -25.45
N VAL A 539 13.44 -0.44 -25.81
CA VAL A 539 14.12 0.57 -25.01
C VAL A 539 14.06 1.90 -25.76
N PRO A 540 13.50 2.97 -25.17
CA PRO A 540 13.49 4.29 -25.79
C PRO A 540 14.91 4.80 -26.06
N LYS A 541 15.07 5.71 -27.02
CA LYS A 541 16.36 6.36 -27.30
C LYS A 541 16.98 6.98 -26.04
N ASN A 542 16.12 7.64 -25.22
CA ASN A 542 16.49 8.24 -23.95
C ASN A 542 15.60 7.69 -22.82
N PRO A 543 15.88 6.46 -22.32
CA PRO A 543 14.99 5.79 -21.37
C PRO A 543 14.98 6.45 -19.98
N VAL A 544 15.97 7.31 -19.70
CA VAL A 544 16.17 7.98 -18.40
C VAL A 544 15.25 9.18 -18.24
N THR A 545 14.84 9.82 -19.35
CA THR A 545 14.09 11.09 -19.34
C THR A 545 12.59 10.92 -19.53
N THR A 546 12.09 9.69 -19.64
CA THR A 546 10.67 9.38 -19.89
C THR A 546 9.72 9.93 -18.82
N GLY A 547 10.13 9.89 -17.54
CA GLY A 547 9.39 10.50 -16.43
C GLY A 547 9.29 12.03 -16.54
N ALA A 548 10.41 12.70 -16.87
CA ALA A 548 10.41 14.14 -17.10
C ALA A 548 9.60 14.52 -18.36
N LEU A 549 9.66 13.72 -19.43
CA LEU A 549 8.81 13.91 -20.61
C LEU A 549 7.33 13.84 -20.24
N GLY A 550 6.93 12.83 -19.49
CA GLY A 550 5.56 12.69 -19.05
C GLY A 550 5.09 13.86 -18.17
N ALA A 551 5.94 14.36 -17.28
CA ALA A 551 5.65 15.54 -16.47
C ALA A 551 5.42 16.78 -17.36
N ALA A 552 6.26 17.02 -18.37
CA ALA A 552 6.08 18.11 -19.33
C ALA A 552 4.76 17.98 -20.11
N LEU A 553 4.46 16.78 -20.61
CA LEU A 553 3.21 16.50 -21.33
C LEU A 553 1.96 16.64 -20.46
N MET A 554 2.05 16.32 -19.18
CA MET A 554 0.98 16.56 -18.22
C MET A 554 0.68 18.05 -18.05
N GLY A 555 1.72 18.89 -18.03
CA GLY A 555 1.57 20.35 -18.06
C GLY A 555 0.90 20.85 -19.35
N LEU A 556 1.28 20.30 -20.49
CA LEU A 556 0.66 20.61 -21.79
C LEU A 556 -0.83 20.26 -21.82
N GLN A 557 -1.21 19.11 -21.28
CA GLN A 557 -2.61 18.64 -21.24
C GLN A 557 -3.53 19.47 -20.34
N GLN A 558 -3.00 20.29 -19.46
CA GLN A 558 -3.80 21.23 -18.65
C GLN A 558 -4.15 22.53 -19.39
N LYS A 559 -3.44 22.82 -20.47
CA LYS A 559 -3.74 23.95 -21.35
C LYS A 559 -4.90 23.68 -22.29
N LEU A 560 -5.10 22.42 -22.68
CA LEU A 560 -6.15 21.98 -23.60
C LEU A 560 -7.48 21.75 -22.87
#